data_22a3f819d866393219fbb8b188e17704
#
_entry.id   22a3f819d866393219fbb8b188e17704
#
_cell.length_a   1.000
_cell.length_b   1.000
_cell.length_c   1.000
_cell.angle_alpha   90.00
_cell.angle_beta   90.00
_cell.angle_gamma   90.00
#
_symmetry.space_group_name_H-M   'P 1'
#
loop_
_entity.id
_entity.type
_entity.pdbx_description
1 polymer ?
#
loop_
_entity_poly.entity_id
_entity_poly.type
_entity_poly.pdbx_seq_one_letter_code
_entity_poly.pdbx_strand_id
1 'polypeptide(L)'
;MKEFKGKVAVITGGASGIGRAIADRCVQEGINVVLADIEEASLATAEEELKAAGANVLAVRTDVSKRAEVERLARQSFDAFGQVHLLFNNAGVAAGGAPWEATWNDWEWVMGVNLWGVLYGVKVFTPLMLAQNTECHIVNTSSAAGLIVGSGSAPYAVTKHAVVALSESMYLALEQRKSLVKVSVLCPGVVRTNIFNVERNRPPELRNEAVPLTPEMQAGQAAF
;
A
#
# COMPACT_ATOMS: atom_id res chain seq x y z
N MET A 1 -9.29 -12.35 -14.29
CA MET A 1 -8.31 -11.95 -15.36
C MET A 1 -7.42 -13.13 -15.68
N LYS A 2 -7.27 -13.47 -16.96
CA LYS A 2 -6.40 -14.58 -17.42
C LYS A 2 -5.27 -14.10 -18.31
N GLU A 3 -5.45 -12.97 -18.97
CA GLU A 3 -4.48 -12.34 -19.86
C GLU A 3 -3.90 -11.11 -19.19
N PHE A 4 -2.59 -11.10 -18.97
CA PHE A 4 -1.88 -10.04 -18.27
C PHE A 4 -1.06 -9.12 -19.19
N LYS A 5 -0.56 -9.64 -20.31
CA LYS A 5 0.30 -8.89 -21.22
C LYS A 5 -0.37 -7.60 -21.71
N GLY A 6 0.35 -6.50 -21.59
CA GLY A 6 -0.13 -5.16 -21.98
C GLY A 6 -1.11 -4.52 -21.01
N LYS A 7 -1.50 -5.19 -19.91
CA LYS A 7 -2.28 -4.60 -18.84
C LYS A 7 -1.46 -3.55 -18.09
N VAL A 8 -2.11 -2.77 -17.22
CA VAL A 8 -1.46 -1.70 -16.44
C VAL A 8 -1.74 -1.95 -14.97
N ALA A 9 -0.68 -1.97 -14.15
CA ALA A 9 -0.74 -2.09 -12.71
C ALA A 9 -0.24 -0.80 -12.03
N VAL A 10 -1.00 -0.28 -11.07
CA VAL A 10 -0.58 0.78 -10.15
C VAL A 10 -0.29 0.14 -8.80
N ILE A 11 0.90 0.40 -8.24
CA ILE A 11 1.38 -0.24 -7.01
C ILE A 11 1.86 0.84 -6.03
N THR A 12 1.14 1.05 -4.92
CA THR A 12 1.60 1.94 -3.86
C THR A 12 2.58 1.22 -2.92
N GLY A 13 3.59 1.93 -2.41
CA GLY A 13 4.72 1.31 -1.71
C GLY A 13 5.51 0.39 -2.64
N GLY A 14 5.64 0.78 -3.92
CA GLY A 14 6.19 -0.05 -4.99
C GLY A 14 7.72 -0.08 -5.06
N ALA A 15 8.41 0.78 -4.32
CA ALA A 15 9.87 0.88 -4.37
C ALA A 15 10.58 -0.20 -3.56
N SER A 16 9.91 -0.88 -2.62
CA SER A 16 10.55 -1.87 -1.75
C SER A 16 9.60 -2.98 -1.29
N GLY A 17 10.15 -4.02 -0.67
CA GLY A 17 9.40 -5.07 0.01
C GLY A 17 8.36 -5.78 -0.87
N ILE A 18 7.15 -5.95 -0.33
CA ILE A 18 6.05 -6.65 -1.02
C ILE A 18 5.66 -5.91 -2.31
N GLY A 19 5.56 -4.57 -2.28
CA GLY A 19 5.20 -3.78 -3.45
C GLY A 19 6.19 -3.94 -4.60
N ARG A 20 7.49 -3.95 -4.31
CA ARG A 20 8.54 -4.20 -5.31
C ARG A 20 8.45 -5.64 -5.87
N ALA A 21 8.26 -6.64 -5.04
CA ALA A 21 8.09 -8.01 -5.50
C ALA A 21 6.85 -8.19 -6.41
N ILE A 22 5.76 -7.46 -6.10
CA ILE A 22 4.59 -7.41 -6.99
C ILE A 22 4.95 -6.75 -8.32
N ALA A 23 5.71 -5.65 -8.29
CA ALA A 23 6.15 -4.96 -9.51
C ALA A 23 7.03 -5.86 -10.38
N ASP A 24 8.01 -6.55 -9.80
CA ASP A 24 8.87 -7.51 -10.49
C ASP A 24 8.04 -8.62 -11.16
N ARG A 25 7.04 -9.14 -10.44
CA ARG A 25 6.14 -10.15 -11.01
C ARG A 25 5.28 -9.59 -12.14
N CYS A 26 4.73 -8.39 -11.99
CA CYS A 26 3.98 -7.72 -13.04
C CYS A 26 4.80 -7.59 -14.34
N VAL A 27 6.06 -7.19 -14.21
CA VAL A 27 6.99 -7.07 -15.35
C VAL A 27 7.21 -8.42 -16.04
N GLN A 28 7.41 -9.50 -15.29
CA GLN A 28 7.57 -10.86 -15.83
C GLN A 28 6.33 -11.31 -16.62
N GLU A 29 5.14 -10.85 -16.24
CA GLU A 29 3.87 -11.13 -16.94
C GLU A 29 3.60 -10.16 -18.10
N GLY A 30 4.51 -9.23 -18.40
CA GLY A 30 4.36 -8.24 -19.47
C GLY A 30 3.36 -7.14 -19.18
N ILE A 31 3.15 -6.82 -17.91
CA ILE A 31 2.28 -5.75 -17.43
C ILE A 31 3.10 -4.45 -17.41
N ASN A 32 2.51 -3.34 -17.88
CA ASN A 32 3.04 -1.99 -17.66
C ASN A 32 2.85 -1.58 -16.20
N VAL A 33 3.84 -0.96 -15.59
CA VAL A 33 3.83 -0.72 -14.13
C VAL A 33 3.90 0.76 -13.82
N VAL A 34 3.02 1.23 -12.94
CA VAL A 34 3.14 2.52 -12.26
C VAL A 34 3.57 2.26 -10.82
N LEU A 35 4.80 2.66 -10.51
CA LEU A 35 5.35 2.61 -9.14
C LEU A 35 4.98 3.90 -8.43
N ALA A 36 4.33 3.80 -7.27
CA ALA A 36 4.07 4.93 -6.40
C ALA A 36 4.73 4.70 -5.04
N ASP A 37 5.58 5.61 -4.61
CA ASP A 37 6.25 5.54 -3.31
C ASP A 37 6.58 6.95 -2.80
N ILE A 38 6.75 7.10 -1.50
CA ILE A 38 7.15 8.37 -0.89
C ILE A 38 8.67 8.57 -0.96
N GLU A 39 9.45 7.49 -1.07
CA GLU A 39 10.91 7.50 -1.07
C GLU A 39 11.48 7.69 -2.48
N GLU A 40 11.82 8.93 -2.83
CA GLU A 40 12.29 9.30 -4.16
C GLU A 40 13.51 8.49 -4.62
N ALA A 41 14.52 8.30 -3.75
CA ALA A 41 15.74 7.59 -4.13
C ALA A 41 15.48 6.10 -4.42
N SER A 42 14.73 5.42 -3.54
CA SER A 42 14.36 4.02 -3.74
C SER A 42 13.45 3.85 -4.96
N LEU A 43 12.56 4.82 -5.18
CA LEU A 43 11.63 4.83 -6.32
C LEU A 43 12.38 4.97 -7.65
N ALA A 44 13.35 5.89 -7.72
CA ALA A 44 14.18 6.09 -8.91
C ALA A 44 15.01 4.83 -9.24
N THR A 45 15.65 4.23 -8.22
CA THR A 45 16.39 2.97 -8.39
C THR A 45 15.50 1.85 -8.91
N ALA A 46 14.30 1.70 -8.31
CA ALA A 46 13.34 0.68 -8.73
C ALA A 46 12.88 0.89 -10.18
N GLU A 47 12.64 2.13 -10.60
CA GLU A 47 12.28 2.47 -11.98
C GLU A 47 13.39 2.11 -12.95
N GLU A 48 14.64 2.50 -12.67
CA GLU A 48 15.80 2.20 -13.50
C GLU A 48 16.00 0.69 -13.70
N GLU A 49 15.94 -0.08 -12.61
CA GLU A 49 16.11 -1.53 -12.65
C GLU A 49 15.02 -2.22 -13.47
N LEU A 50 13.75 -1.82 -13.32
CA LEU A 50 12.65 -2.40 -14.08
C LEU A 50 12.69 -1.99 -15.56
N LYS A 51 13.09 -0.76 -15.88
CA LYS A 51 13.33 -0.32 -17.26
C LYS A 51 14.47 -1.07 -17.91
N ALA A 52 15.56 -1.32 -17.17
CA ALA A 52 16.68 -2.14 -17.66
C ALA A 52 16.26 -3.59 -17.95
N ALA A 53 15.25 -4.12 -17.23
CA ALA A 53 14.62 -5.40 -17.52
C ALA A 53 13.64 -5.37 -18.70
N GLY A 54 13.53 -4.24 -19.42
CA GLY A 54 12.68 -4.08 -20.60
C GLY A 54 11.22 -3.73 -20.30
N ALA A 55 10.90 -3.36 -19.05
CA ALA A 55 9.55 -3.00 -18.68
C ALA A 55 9.18 -1.56 -19.06
N ASN A 56 7.90 -1.34 -19.36
CA ASN A 56 7.34 -0.01 -19.48
C ASN A 56 6.87 0.47 -18.10
N VAL A 57 7.64 1.38 -17.49
CA VAL A 57 7.48 1.81 -16.09
C VAL A 57 7.34 3.32 -15.99
N LEU A 58 6.41 3.77 -15.16
CA LEU A 58 6.25 5.14 -14.70
C LEU A 58 6.44 5.20 -13.19
N ALA A 59 7.36 6.00 -12.69
CA ALA A 59 7.53 6.27 -11.27
C ALA A 59 6.84 7.58 -10.89
N VAL A 60 6.07 7.56 -9.82
CA VAL A 60 5.34 8.73 -9.30
C VAL A 60 5.55 8.83 -7.80
N ARG A 61 6.33 9.81 -7.36
CA ARG A 61 6.45 10.09 -5.93
C ARG A 61 5.08 10.40 -5.36
N THR A 62 4.64 9.65 -4.34
CA THR A 62 3.29 9.73 -3.80
C THR A 62 3.26 9.47 -2.30
N ASP A 63 2.79 10.44 -1.53
CA ASP A 63 2.36 10.24 -0.15
C ASP A 63 0.89 9.82 -0.16
N VAL A 64 0.63 8.54 0.10
CA VAL A 64 -0.75 7.99 0.07
C VAL A 64 -1.64 8.55 1.18
N SER A 65 -1.08 9.14 2.24
CA SER A 65 -1.86 9.83 3.29
C SER A 65 -2.49 11.13 2.80
N LYS A 66 -2.10 11.63 1.63
CA LYS A 66 -2.57 12.88 1.03
C LYS A 66 -3.48 12.59 -0.17
N ARG A 67 -4.78 12.82 -0.02
CA ARG A 67 -5.79 12.59 -1.08
C ARG A 67 -5.38 13.20 -2.42
N ALA A 68 -4.92 14.45 -2.43
CA ALA A 68 -4.54 15.14 -3.66
C ALA A 68 -3.38 14.46 -4.40
N GLU A 69 -2.47 13.78 -3.68
CA GLU A 69 -1.38 13.04 -4.29
C GLU A 69 -1.87 11.73 -4.93
N VAL A 70 -2.82 11.04 -4.31
CA VAL A 70 -3.47 9.85 -4.90
C VAL A 70 -4.30 10.22 -6.14
N GLU A 71 -5.01 11.36 -6.12
CA GLU A 71 -5.70 11.90 -7.29
C GLU A 71 -4.72 12.25 -8.43
N ARG A 72 -3.55 12.81 -8.09
CA ARG A 72 -2.48 13.06 -9.07
C ARG A 72 -1.91 11.77 -9.64
N LEU A 73 -1.64 10.77 -8.79
CA LEU A 73 -1.19 9.44 -9.21
C LEU A 73 -2.14 8.82 -10.23
N ALA A 74 -3.45 8.88 -9.97
CA ALA A 74 -4.45 8.37 -10.90
C ALA A 74 -4.39 9.10 -12.25
N ARG A 75 -4.40 10.44 -12.24
CA ARG A 75 -4.30 11.23 -13.48
C ARG A 75 -3.06 10.83 -14.29
N GLN A 76 -1.88 10.84 -13.68
CA GLN A 76 -0.63 10.49 -14.36
C GLN A 76 -0.63 9.05 -14.90
N SER A 77 -1.24 8.11 -14.18
CA SER A 77 -1.37 6.73 -14.63
C SER A 77 -2.25 6.62 -15.89
N PHE A 78 -3.39 7.31 -15.91
CA PHE A 78 -4.29 7.31 -17.05
C PHE A 78 -3.72 8.11 -18.24
N ASP A 79 -3.04 9.22 -17.99
CA ASP A 79 -2.39 10.02 -19.03
C ASP A 79 -1.29 9.22 -19.73
N ALA A 80 -0.52 8.41 -18.99
CA ALA A 80 0.58 7.62 -19.54
C ALA A 80 0.12 6.36 -20.27
N PHE A 81 -0.90 5.67 -19.77
CA PHE A 81 -1.28 4.34 -20.25
C PHE A 81 -2.73 4.21 -20.73
N GLY A 82 -3.55 5.24 -20.56
CA GLY A 82 -4.95 5.25 -20.99
C GLY A 82 -5.89 4.42 -20.10
N GLN A 83 -5.39 3.42 -19.42
CA GLN A 83 -6.16 2.47 -18.59
C GLN A 83 -5.38 2.02 -17.37
N VAL A 84 -6.10 1.59 -16.31
CA VAL A 84 -5.54 0.88 -15.15
C VAL A 84 -6.34 -0.39 -14.92
N HIS A 85 -5.69 -1.54 -14.95
CA HIS A 85 -6.34 -2.84 -14.81
C HIS A 85 -6.15 -3.47 -13.43
N LEU A 86 -5.01 -3.19 -12.80
CA LEU A 86 -4.66 -3.69 -11.48
C LEU A 86 -4.31 -2.50 -10.58
N LEU A 87 -4.90 -2.45 -9.39
CA LEU A 87 -4.54 -1.51 -8.35
C LEU A 87 -4.09 -2.29 -7.12
N PHE A 88 -2.86 -2.08 -6.67
CA PHE A 88 -2.35 -2.61 -5.42
C PHE A 88 -2.22 -1.48 -4.41
N ASN A 89 -3.18 -1.35 -3.51
CA ASN A 89 -3.10 -0.49 -2.33
C ASN A 89 -2.22 -1.21 -1.30
N ASN A 90 -0.90 -1.07 -1.43
CA ASN A 90 0.06 -1.86 -0.68
C ASN A 90 0.91 -1.02 0.29
N ALA A 91 1.07 0.30 0.09
CA ALA A 91 1.81 1.16 1.01
C ALA A 91 1.32 0.97 2.46
N GLY A 92 2.27 0.86 3.37
CA GLY A 92 1.95 0.66 4.78
C GLY A 92 3.12 0.94 5.70
N VAL A 93 2.80 1.34 6.91
CA VAL A 93 3.73 1.64 8.00
C VAL A 93 3.26 0.94 9.26
N ALA A 94 4.14 0.82 10.25
CA ALA A 94 3.81 0.26 11.55
C ALA A 94 4.12 1.25 12.67
N ALA A 95 3.36 1.19 13.75
CA ALA A 95 3.71 1.74 15.04
C ALA A 95 3.27 0.76 16.13
N GLY A 96 4.03 0.73 17.21
CA GLY A 96 3.80 -0.14 18.34
C GLY A 96 2.96 0.51 19.45
N GLY A 97 2.79 -0.23 20.55
CA GLY A 97 2.15 0.22 21.78
C GLY A 97 0.77 -0.38 22.00
N ALA A 98 0.40 -0.46 23.29
CA ALA A 98 -0.97 -0.74 23.69
C ALA A 98 -1.89 0.44 23.29
N PRO A 99 -3.22 0.25 23.23
CA PRO A 99 -4.12 1.32 22.73
C PRO A 99 -4.01 2.64 23.50
N TRP A 100 -3.71 2.61 24.77
CA TRP A 100 -3.56 3.78 25.66
C TRP A 100 -2.11 4.29 25.78
N GLU A 101 -1.11 3.56 25.25
CA GLU A 101 0.32 3.92 25.25
C GLU A 101 0.76 4.54 23.93
N ALA A 102 0.21 4.07 22.80
CA ALA A 102 0.47 4.62 21.48
C ALA A 102 0.08 6.11 21.48
N THR A 103 1.00 6.95 21.01
CA THR A 103 0.78 8.40 20.96
C THR A 103 -0.27 8.78 19.93
N TRP A 104 -0.83 9.99 20.02
CA TRP A 104 -1.71 10.51 18.97
C TRP A 104 -1.01 10.59 17.63
N ASN A 105 0.29 10.90 17.60
CA ASN A 105 1.09 10.91 16.39
C ASN A 105 1.21 9.51 15.75
N ASP A 106 1.33 8.45 16.56
CA ASP A 106 1.31 7.07 16.07
C ASP A 106 -0.03 6.73 15.41
N TRP A 107 -1.12 7.07 16.08
CA TRP A 107 -2.47 6.85 15.56
C TRP A 107 -2.68 7.63 14.26
N GLU A 108 -2.37 8.92 14.24
CA GLU A 108 -2.57 9.77 13.06
C GLU A 108 -1.77 9.26 11.87
N TRP A 109 -0.48 8.97 12.08
CA TRP A 109 0.38 8.47 11.02
C TRP A 109 -0.07 7.13 10.44
N VAL A 110 -0.31 6.13 11.31
CA VAL A 110 -0.70 4.77 10.88
C VAL A 110 -2.08 4.79 10.23
N MET A 111 -3.04 5.53 10.79
CA MET A 111 -4.36 5.72 10.17
C MET A 111 -4.24 6.41 8.81
N GLY A 112 -3.41 7.45 8.70
CA GLY A 112 -3.18 8.20 7.47
C GLY A 112 -2.71 7.32 6.33
N VAL A 113 -1.68 6.50 6.57
CA VAL A 113 -1.09 5.65 5.53
C VAL A 113 -1.91 4.39 5.30
N ASN A 114 -2.15 3.60 6.36
CA ASN A 114 -2.68 2.24 6.22
C ASN A 114 -4.18 2.18 5.93
N LEU A 115 -4.97 3.17 6.39
CA LEU A 115 -6.41 3.18 6.18
C LEU A 115 -6.83 4.26 5.19
N TRP A 116 -6.49 5.53 5.45
CA TRP A 116 -6.88 6.60 4.54
C TRP A 116 -6.23 6.44 3.17
N GLY A 117 -4.95 6.02 3.10
CA GLY A 117 -4.27 5.75 1.84
C GLY A 117 -4.98 4.70 1.00
N VAL A 118 -5.39 3.58 1.62
CA VAL A 118 -6.19 2.55 0.93
C VAL A 118 -7.55 3.10 0.51
N LEU A 119 -8.24 3.84 1.39
CA LEU A 119 -9.54 4.41 1.09
C LEU A 119 -9.47 5.43 -0.06
N TYR A 120 -8.44 6.28 -0.11
CA TYR A 120 -8.22 7.19 -1.24
C TYR A 120 -7.98 6.42 -2.53
N GLY A 121 -7.13 5.39 -2.52
CA GLY A 121 -6.95 4.51 -3.68
C GLY A 121 -8.26 3.93 -4.17
N VAL A 122 -9.05 3.34 -3.28
CA VAL A 122 -10.37 2.79 -3.59
C VAL A 122 -11.31 3.88 -4.17
N LYS A 123 -11.43 5.02 -3.51
CA LYS A 123 -12.36 6.09 -3.95
C LYS A 123 -11.97 6.75 -5.26
N VAL A 124 -10.69 6.86 -5.54
CA VAL A 124 -10.19 7.53 -6.75
C VAL A 124 -10.16 6.58 -7.94
N PHE A 125 -9.62 5.38 -7.77
CA PHE A 125 -9.42 4.46 -8.90
C PHE A 125 -10.68 3.65 -9.24
N THR A 126 -11.49 3.23 -8.26
CA THR A 126 -12.62 2.34 -8.53
C THR A 126 -13.61 2.92 -9.56
N PRO A 127 -14.05 4.21 -9.47
CA PRO A 127 -14.93 4.78 -10.48
C PRO A 127 -14.31 4.80 -11.89
N LEU A 128 -13.00 5.10 -11.99
CA LEU A 128 -12.28 5.12 -13.25
C LEU A 128 -12.18 3.72 -13.85
N MET A 129 -11.85 2.71 -13.04
CA MET A 129 -11.78 1.30 -13.46
C MET A 129 -13.16 0.75 -13.87
N LEU A 130 -14.23 1.16 -13.18
CA LEU A 130 -15.60 0.79 -13.57
C LEU A 130 -15.99 1.39 -14.92
N ALA A 131 -15.61 2.65 -15.18
CA ALA A 131 -15.89 3.34 -16.43
C ALA A 131 -15.19 2.72 -17.65
N GLN A 132 -14.07 2.02 -17.45
CA GLN A 132 -13.35 1.32 -18.53
C GLN A 132 -14.14 0.15 -19.12
N ASN A 133 -15.09 -0.42 -18.38
CA ASN A 133 -15.87 -1.59 -18.77
C ASN A 133 -15.00 -2.78 -19.24
N THR A 134 -13.88 -3.00 -18.56
CA THR A 134 -12.93 -4.10 -18.80
C THR A 134 -12.68 -4.89 -17.50
N GLU A 135 -12.12 -6.10 -17.60
CA GLU A 135 -11.71 -6.85 -16.41
C GLU A 135 -10.61 -6.08 -15.65
N CYS A 136 -10.91 -5.75 -14.40
CA CYS A 136 -9.99 -5.07 -13.48
C CYS A 136 -9.96 -5.78 -12.12
N HIS A 137 -8.88 -5.57 -11.37
CA HIS A 137 -8.75 -6.12 -10.03
C HIS A 137 -8.09 -5.15 -9.07
N ILE A 138 -8.66 -4.99 -7.88
CA ILE A 138 -8.12 -4.19 -6.79
C ILE A 138 -7.64 -5.14 -5.70
N VAL A 139 -6.41 -4.96 -5.26
CA VAL A 139 -5.83 -5.72 -4.14
C VAL A 139 -5.48 -4.74 -3.02
N ASN A 140 -6.11 -4.91 -1.87
CA ASN A 140 -5.82 -4.13 -0.67
C ASN A 140 -4.92 -4.97 0.25
N THR A 141 -3.75 -4.47 0.60
CA THR A 141 -2.82 -5.16 1.49
C THR A 141 -3.17 -4.88 2.95
N SER A 142 -3.76 -5.86 3.59
CA SER A 142 -3.93 -5.93 5.04
C SER A 142 -2.71 -6.60 5.69
N SER A 143 -2.93 -7.54 6.57
CA SER A 143 -1.94 -8.35 7.30
C SER A 143 -2.65 -9.52 7.99
N ALA A 144 -1.92 -10.52 8.46
CA ALA A 144 -2.42 -11.46 9.48
C ALA A 144 -2.97 -10.71 10.71
N ALA A 145 -2.38 -9.55 11.05
CA ALA A 145 -2.87 -8.64 12.09
C ALA A 145 -4.20 -7.94 11.75
N GLY A 146 -4.77 -8.16 10.57
CA GLY A 146 -6.12 -7.77 10.21
C GLY A 146 -7.16 -8.87 10.42
N LEU A 147 -6.73 -10.07 10.81
CA LEU A 147 -7.57 -11.24 11.07
C LEU A 147 -7.49 -11.70 12.53
N ILE A 148 -6.34 -11.48 13.17
CA ILE A 148 -6.09 -11.79 14.57
C ILE A 148 -5.44 -10.61 15.27
N VAL A 149 -5.66 -10.45 16.56
CA VAL A 149 -5.08 -9.36 17.35
C VAL A 149 -3.99 -9.91 18.26
N GLY A 150 -2.80 -9.29 18.20
CA GLY A 150 -1.72 -9.48 19.16
C GLY A 150 -1.56 -8.26 20.09
N SER A 151 -0.86 -8.41 21.19
CA SER A 151 -0.50 -7.29 22.06
C SER A 151 0.59 -6.40 21.39
N GLY A 152 0.58 -5.11 21.71
CA GLY A 152 1.71 -4.21 21.40
C GLY A 152 1.72 -3.55 20.00
N SER A 153 0.65 -3.64 19.24
CA SER A 153 0.56 -2.98 17.92
C SER A 153 -0.86 -2.51 17.57
N ALA A 154 -1.52 -1.85 18.52
CA ALA A 154 -2.91 -1.49 18.39
C ALA A 154 -3.24 -0.60 17.18
N PRO A 155 -2.53 0.52 16.89
CA PRO A 155 -2.82 1.33 15.71
C PRO A 155 -2.73 0.52 14.41
N TYR A 156 -1.72 -0.33 14.29
CA TYR A 156 -1.53 -1.18 13.13
C TYR A 156 -2.68 -2.19 12.97
N ALA A 157 -2.99 -2.95 14.04
CA ALA A 157 -4.03 -3.97 14.01
C ALA A 157 -5.41 -3.38 13.65
N VAL A 158 -5.78 -2.24 14.25
CA VAL A 158 -7.03 -1.54 13.95
C VAL A 158 -7.12 -1.18 12.47
N THR A 159 -6.06 -0.59 11.90
CA THR A 159 -6.08 -0.23 10.47
C THR A 159 -6.17 -1.45 9.57
N LYS A 160 -5.47 -2.54 9.90
CA LYS A 160 -5.49 -3.76 9.09
C LYS A 160 -6.83 -4.50 9.14
N HIS A 161 -7.51 -4.53 10.28
CA HIS A 161 -8.90 -5.01 10.38
C HIS A 161 -9.86 -4.13 9.56
N ALA A 162 -9.70 -2.81 9.62
CA ALA A 162 -10.51 -1.90 8.82
C ALA A 162 -10.35 -2.12 7.31
N VAL A 163 -9.12 -2.43 6.84
CA VAL A 163 -8.86 -2.76 5.42
C VAL A 163 -9.54 -4.08 5.02
N VAL A 164 -9.59 -5.09 5.89
CA VAL A 164 -10.37 -6.32 5.63
C VAL A 164 -11.85 -5.98 5.47
N ALA A 165 -12.44 -5.29 6.44
CA ALA A 165 -13.86 -4.91 6.41
C ALA A 165 -14.20 -4.05 5.17
N LEU A 166 -13.33 -3.11 4.80
CA LEU A 166 -13.47 -2.31 3.58
C LEU A 166 -13.49 -3.19 2.33
N SER A 167 -12.57 -4.17 2.25
CA SER A 167 -12.45 -5.06 1.09
C SER A 167 -13.64 -5.99 0.94
N GLU A 168 -14.15 -6.53 2.06
CA GLU A 168 -15.38 -7.35 2.08
C GLU A 168 -16.61 -6.52 1.66
N SER A 169 -16.74 -5.30 2.17
CA SER A 169 -17.82 -4.38 1.77
C SER A 169 -17.76 -4.06 0.28
N MET A 170 -16.56 -3.82 -0.26
CA MET A 170 -16.35 -3.61 -1.69
C MET A 170 -16.73 -4.86 -2.51
N TYR A 171 -16.34 -6.04 -2.06
CA TYR A 171 -16.67 -7.30 -2.72
C TYR A 171 -18.18 -7.44 -2.89
N LEU A 172 -18.94 -7.26 -1.80
CA LEU A 172 -20.40 -7.36 -1.83
C LEU A 172 -21.03 -6.33 -2.79
N ALA A 173 -20.55 -5.08 -2.75
CA ALA A 173 -21.07 -4.02 -3.61
C ALA A 173 -20.78 -4.26 -5.10
N LEU A 174 -19.59 -4.78 -5.43
CA LEU A 174 -19.19 -5.10 -6.80
C LEU A 174 -19.94 -6.33 -7.33
N GLU A 175 -20.16 -7.36 -6.49
CA GLU A 175 -20.95 -8.54 -6.86
C GLU A 175 -22.42 -8.19 -7.14
N GLN A 176 -23.06 -7.35 -6.30
CA GLN A 176 -24.43 -6.87 -6.53
C GLN A 176 -24.57 -6.16 -7.90
N ARG A 177 -23.53 -5.47 -8.35
CA ARG A 177 -23.49 -4.78 -9.64
C ARG A 177 -23.08 -5.68 -10.79
N LYS A 178 -22.76 -6.95 -10.55
CA LYS A 178 -22.18 -7.88 -11.53
C LYS A 178 -20.98 -7.25 -12.25
N SER A 179 -20.16 -6.52 -11.51
CA SER A 179 -19.05 -5.74 -12.02
C SER A 179 -17.93 -6.60 -12.61
N LEU A 180 -17.28 -6.09 -13.67
CA LEU A 180 -16.02 -6.64 -14.18
C LEU A 180 -14.81 -6.27 -13.29
N VAL A 181 -14.96 -5.30 -12.42
CA VAL A 181 -13.97 -4.97 -11.39
C VAL A 181 -14.16 -5.94 -10.23
N LYS A 182 -13.07 -6.58 -9.80
CA LYS A 182 -13.04 -7.49 -8.65
C LYS A 182 -12.12 -6.94 -7.57
N VAL A 183 -12.25 -7.44 -6.35
CA VAL A 183 -11.40 -7.05 -5.22
C VAL A 183 -10.91 -8.28 -4.46
N SER A 184 -9.69 -8.17 -3.94
CA SER A 184 -9.11 -9.13 -2.99
C SER A 184 -8.44 -8.38 -1.85
N VAL A 185 -8.35 -9.03 -0.69
CA VAL A 185 -7.53 -8.57 0.42
C VAL A 185 -6.34 -9.52 0.58
N LEU A 186 -5.13 -8.96 0.60
CA LEU A 186 -3.90 -9.69 0.85
C LEU A 186 -3.56 -9.58 2.33
N CYS A 187 -3.46 -10.72 3.02
CA CYS A 187 -3.19 -10.78 4.46
C CYS A 187 -1.86 -11.52 4.74
N PRO A 188 -0.71 -10.89 4.48
CA PRO A 188 0.59 -11.51 4.70
C PRO A 188 0.82 -11.81 6.20
N GLY A 189 1.53 -12.90 6.48
CA GLY A 189 2.21 -13.13 7.74
C GLY A 189 3.47 -12.26 7.87
N VAL A 190 4.47 -12.72 8.60
CA VAL A 190 5.76 -12.04 8.70
C VAL A 190 6.52 -12.18 7.39
N VAL A 191 6.78 -11.06 6.74
CA VAL A 191 7.59 -10.98 5.51
C VAL A 191 8.77 -10.05 5.77
N ARG A 192 9.96 -10.47 5.35
CA ARG A 192 11.18 -9.67 5.48
C ARG A 192 11.10 -8.43 4.59
N THR A 193 10.80 -7.29 5.19
CA THR A 193 10.66 -5.98 4.54
C THR A 193 11.20 -4.88 5.45
N ASN A 194 11.17 -3.66 4.94
CA ASN A 194 11.56 -2.47 5.72
C ASN A 194 10.48 -1.95 6.68
N ILE A 195 9.35 -2.65 6.85
CA ILE A 195 8.22 -2.18 7.68
C ILE A 195 8.60 -2.04 9.16
N PHE A 196 9.60 -2.79 9.63
CA PHE A 196 10.11 -2.70 11.00
C PHE A 196 11.05 -1.50 11.22
N ASN A 197 11.53 -0.84 10.17
CA ASN A 197 12.23 0.44 10.27
C ASN A 197 11.19 1.58 10.33
N VAL A 198 10.48 1.63 11.46
CA VAL A 198 9.24 2.38 11.61
C VAL A 198 9.40 3.89 11.40
N GLU A 199 10.51 4.49 11.83
CA GLU A 199 10.71 5.94 11.77
C GLU A 199 11.19 6.44 10.39
N ARG A 200 11.53 5.54 9.45
CA ARG A 200 12.13 5.86 8.15
C ARG A 200 11.35 6.93 7.36
N ASN A 201 10.04 6.79 7.29
CA ASN A 201 9.16 7.64 6.50
C ASN A 201 8.17 8.45 7.35
N ARG A 202 8.42 8.54 8.65
CA ARG A 202 7.57 9.30 9.55
C ARG A 202 7.75 10.80 9.29
N PRO A 203 6.66 11.53 8.97
CA PRO A 203 6.75 12.97 8.73
C PRO A 203 7.24 13.71 9.98
N PRO A 204 8.04 14.77 9.83
CA PRO A 204 8.62 15.48 10.97
C PRO A 204 7.60 15.95 12.01
N GLU A 205 6.43 16.40 11.55
CA GLU A 205 5.33 16.88 12.39
C GLU A 205 4.64 15.77 13.22
N LEU A 206 4.81 14.51 12.84
CA LEU A 206 4.26 13.35 13.56
C LEU A 206 5.34 12.55 14.30
N ARG A 207 6.57 13.05 14.39
CA ARG A 207 7.63 12.41 15.19
C ARG A 207 7.29 12.48 16.66
N ASN A 208 7.53 11.38 17.37
CA ASN A 208 7.45 11.36 18.81
C ASN A 208 8.71 11.97 19.41
N GLU A 209 8.59 12.56 20.60
CA GLU A 209 9.77 12.93 21.39
C GLU A 209 10.61 11.68 21.68
N ALA A 210 11.93 11.82 21.58
CA ALA A 210 12.84 10.72 21.85
C ALA A 210 12.75 10.32 23.33
N VAL A 211 12.08 9.21 23.59
CA VAL A 211 12.10 8.61 24.94
C VAL A 211 13.38 7.81 25.09
N PRO A 212 14.21 8.07 26.12
CA PRO A 212 15.40 7.27 26.35
C PRO A 212 15.00 5.79 26.50
N LEU A 213 15.61 4.92 25.65
CA LEU A 213 15.34 3.48 25.73
C LEU A 213 15.78 2.93 27.07
N THR A 214 14.88 2.31 27.81
CA THR A 214 15.25 1.54 29.01
C THR A 214 16.04 0.29 28.60
N PRO A 215 16.86 -0.28 29.48
CA PRO A 215 17.61 -1.53 29.18
C PRO A 215 16.70 -2.68 28.73
N GLU A 216 15.45 -2.75 29.22
CA GLU A 216 14.47 -3.74 28.85
C GLU A 216 13.96 -3.53 27.40
N MET A 217 13.75 -2.27 27.01
CA MET A 217 13.36 -1.93 25.63
C MET A 217 14.49 -2.23 24.63
N GLN A 218 15.75 -2.01 25.02
CA GLN A 218 16.92 -2.35 24.19
C GLN A 218 17.07 -3.85 23.99
N ALA A 219 16.82 -4.66 25.03
CA ALA A 219 16.85 -6.12 24.94
C ALA A 219 15.74 -6.68 24.04
N GLY A 220 14.54 -6.06 24.04
CA GLY A 220 13.44 -6.44 23.17
C GLY A 220 13.68 -6.13 21.69
N GLN A 221 14.41 -5.07 21.37
CA GLN A 221 14.78 -4.73 19.98
C GLN A 221 15.85 -5.63 19.38
N ALA A 222 16.73 -6.21 20.22
CA ALA A 222 17.79 -7.12 19.77
C ALA A 222 17.28 -8.56 19.48
N ALA A 223 16.04 -8.86 19.84
CA ALA A 223 15.44 -10.20 19.69
C ALA A 223 14.63 -10.38 18.39
N PHE A 224 14.58 -9.35 17.55
CA PHE A 224 13.94 -9.33 16.22
C PHE A 224 14.94 -8.96 15.13
#